data_6288a7cf56f0271c0058fd9ea1c17db8
#
_entry.id   6288a7cf56f0271c0058fd9ea1c17db8
#
_cell.length_a   1.000
_cell.length_b   1.000
_cell.length_c   1.000
_cell.angle_alpha   90.00
_cell.angle_beta   90.00
_cell.angle_gamma   90.00
#
_symmetry.space_group_name_H-M   'P 1'
#
loop_
_entity.id
_entity.type
_entity.pdbx_description
1 polymer ?
#
loop_
_entity_poly.entity_id
_entity_poly.type
_entity_poly.pdbx_seq_one_letter_code
_entity_poly.pdbx_strand_id
1 'polypeptide(L)'
;MKTRITELLNIDYPIFQGGMAWVADGDLAGAVSKAGGLGIIGGGNAPKEVVKANIDKIKSLTDKPFGVNIMLLSPFVEDIVDLVIEEGVKVVTTGAGNPSKYMTRFHDAGITVIPVVPSVALAKRMEKIGADAVIAEGMEAGGHIGKLTTMTLVRQVAAAVSIPVIAAGGIADGEGVAAGFML
;
A
#
# COMPACT_ATOMS: atom_id res chain seq x y z
N MET A 1 -3.14 -14.80 12.05
CA MET A 1 -1.79 -14.58 12.60
C MET A 1 -1.72 -13.17 13.17
N LYS A 2 -1.27 -12.98 14.41
CA LYS A 2 -1.20 -11.65 15.03
C LYS A 2 0.17 -11.01 14.72
N THR A 3 0.16 -9.90 13.97
CA THR A 3 1.35 -9.12 13.62
C THR A 3 1.06 -7.64 13.80
N ARG A 4 2.10 -6.79 13.82
CA ARG A 4 1.93 -5.33 13.89
C ARG A 4 1.04 -4.78 12.75
N ILE A 5 1.11 -5.39 11.57
CA ILE A 5 0.31 -5.00 10.40
C ILE A 5 -1.15 -5.43 10.57
N THR A 6 -1.42 -6.66 11.03
CA THR A 6 -2.81 -7.09 11.23
C THR A 6 -3.49 -6.30 12.34
N GLU A 7 -2.77 -5.88 13.37
CA GLU A 7 -3.30 -5.01 14.42
C GLU A 7 -3.53 -3.57 13.93
N LEU A 8 -2.58 -3.02 13.16
CA LEU A 8 -2.68 -1.67 12.60
C LEU A 8 -3.89 -1.52 11.66
N LEU A 9 -4.12 -2.51 10.80
CA LEU A 9 -5.10 -2.44 9.72
C LEU A 9 -6.41 -3.19 10.00
N ASN A 10 -6.51 -3.90 11.13
CA ASN A 10 -7.64 -4.76 11.47
C ASN A 10 -7.97 -5.78 10.37
N ILE A 11 -6.93 -6.48 9.88
CA ILE A 11 -7.04 -7.56 8.89
C ILE A 11 -6.66 -8.90 9.50
N ASP A 12 -7.16 -10.00 8.91
CA ASP A 12 -6.97 -11.36 9.46
C ASP A 12 -5.58 -11.92 9.12
N TYR A 13 -5.09 -11.60 7.93
CA TYR A 13 -3.80 -12.05 7.40
C TYR A 13 -2.92 -10.89 7.00
N PRO A 14 -1.62 -10.88 7.32
CA PRO A 14 -0.69 -9.81 6.92
C PRO A 14 -0.24 -9.96 5.45
N ILE A 15 -1.23 -10.08 4.57
CA ILE A 15 -1.03 -10.28 3.13
C ILE A 15 -1.72 -9.14 2.38
N PHE A 16 -0.94 -8.46 1.53
CA PHE A 16 -1.43 -7.40 0.66
C PHE A 16 -1.43 -7.86 -0.78
N GLN A 17 -2.51 -7.59 -1.48
CA GLN A 17 -2.48 -7.56 -2.92
C GLN A 17 -2.13 -6.13 -3.34
N GLY A 18 -0.99 -5.95 -3.98
CA GLY A 18 -0.47 -4.64 -4.38
C GLY A 18 -1.35 -3.92 -5.41
N GLY A 19 -1.33 -2.61 -5.38
CA GLY A 19 -2.00 -1.78 -6.38
C GLY A 19 -1.32 -1.88 -7.74
N MET A 20 -1.93 -2.58 -8.68
CA MET A 20 -1.46 -2.74 -10.06
C MET A 20 -2.36 -1.93 -11.00
N ALA A 21 -1.79 -0.92 -11.67
CA ALA A 21 -2.54 -0.08 -12.59
C ALA A 21 -3.28 -0.92 -13.64
N TRP A 22 -4.57 -0.66 -13.83
CA TRP A 22 -5.48 -1.33 -14.77
C TRP A 22 -5.74 -2.83 -14.50
N VAL A 23 -5.12 -3.43 -13.48
CA VAL A 23 -5.29 -4.84 -13.09
C VAL A 23 -5.98 -4.97 -11.74
N ALA A 24 -5.52 -4.20 -10.76
CA ALA A 24 -6.08 -4.20 -9.41
C ALA A 24 -7.32 -3.31 -9.35
N ASP A 25 -8.42 -3.85 -9.82
CA ASP A 25 -9.75 -3.24 -9.81
C ASP A 25 -10.53 -3.56 -8.51
N GLY A 26 -11.79 -3.12 -8.48
CA GLY A 26 -12.66 -3.34 -7.32
C GLY A 26 -13.02 -4.81 -7.09
N ASP A 27 -13.05 -5.64 -8.13
CA ASP A 27 -13.36 -7.07 -8.00
C ASP A 27 -12.19 -7.81 -7.34
N LEU A 28 -10.96 -7.60 -7.84
CA LEU A 28 -9.76 -8.22 -7.27
C LEU A 28 -9.51 -7.75 -5.84
N ALA A 29 -9.45 -6.44 -5.63
CA ALA A 29 -9.18 -5.88 -4.32
C ALA A 29 -10.28 -6.25 -3.29
N GLY A 30 -11.54 -6.25 -3.72
CA GLY A 30 -12.66 -6.66 -2.90
C GLY A 30 -12.60 -8.13 -2.51
N ALA A 31 -12.24 -9.02 -3.43
CA ALA A 31 -12.09 -10.44 -3.15
C ALA A 31 -10.97 -10.71 -2.12
N VAL A 32 -9.83 -10.04 -2.25
CA VAL A 32 -8.71 -10.17 -1.29
C VAL A 32 -9.10 -9.64 0.09
N SER A 33 -9.73 -8.49 0.17
CA SER A 33 -10.19 -7.92 1.44
C SER A 33 -11.24 -8.82 2.10
N LYS A 34 -12.18 -9.35 1.33
CA LYS A 34 -13.19 -10.31 1.80
C LYS A 34 -12.55 -11.59 2.35
N ALA A 35 -11.44 -12.03 1.76
CA ALA A 35 -10.68 -13.20 2.22
C ALA A 35 -9.83 -12.93 3.48
N GLY A 36 -9.75 -11.67 3.96
CA GLY A 36 -9.06 -11.29 5.19
C GLY A 36 -7.65 -10.72 5.02
N GLY A 37 -7.20 -10.53 3.78
CA GLY A 37 -6.01 -9.74 3.46
C GLY A 37 -6.34 -8.25 3.28
N LEU A 38 -5.41 -7.49 2.71
CA LEU A 38 -5.64 -6.11 2.26
C LEU A 38 -5.63 -6.05 0.73
N GLY A 39 -6.78 -5.90 0.11
CA GLY A 39 -6.89 -5.59 -1.30
C GLY A 39 -6.64 -4.09 -1.55
N ILE A 40 -5.88 -3.76 -2.59
CA ILE A 40 -5.51 -2.37 -2.90
C ILE A 40 -5.86 -2.04 -4.34
N ILE A 41 -6.75 -1.07 -4.54
CA ILE A 41 -7.06 -0.53 -5.87
C ILE A 41 -5.83 0.14 -6.46
N GLY A 42 -5.50 -0.18 -7.71
CA GLY A 42 -4.43 0.46 -8.47
C GLY A 42 -4.89 1.76 -9.10
N GLY A 43 -4.76 2.89 -8.40
CA GLY A 43 -5.15 4.20 -8.94
C GLY A 43 -4.39 4.59 -10.22
N GLY A 44 -3.07 4.37 -10.25
CA GLY A 44 -2.26 4.68 -11.44
C GLY A 44 -2.48 6.10 -11.97
N ASN A 45 -2.72 6.20 -13.28
CA ASN A 45 -3.16 7.43 -13.96
C ASN A 45 -4.67 7.42 -14.26
N ALA A 46 -5.46 6.65 -13.51
CA ALA A 46 -6.90 6.60 -13.70
C ALA A 46 -7.56 7.90 -13.21
N PRO A 47 -8.56 8.43 -13.93
CA PRO A 47 -9.34 9.56 -13.47
C PRO A 47 -10.21 9.19 -12.25
N LYS A 48 -10.67 10.23 -11.52
CA LYS A 48 -11.45 10.09 -10.27
C LYS A 48 -12.64 9.14 -10.40
N GLU A 49 -13.36 9.21 -11.49
CA GLU A 49 -14.58 8.43 -11.74
C GLU A 49 -14.30 6.92 -11.80
N VAL A 50 -13.16 6.53 -12.38
CA VAL A 50 -12.75 5.13 -12.48
C VAL A 50 -12.38 4.59 -11.09
N VAL A 51 -11.60 5.36 -10.32
CA VAL A 51 -11.23 4.96 -8.94
C VAL A 51 -12.46 4.90 -8.04
N LYS A 52 -13.39 5.87 -8.19
CA LYS A 52 -14.67 5.89 -7.47
C LYS A 52 -15.50 4.62 -7.75
N ALA A 53 -15.65 4.25 -9.02
CA ALA A 53 -16.39 3.05 -9.38
C ALA A 53 -15.79 1.78 -8.75
N ASN A 54 -14.47 1.69 -8.68
CA ASN A 54 -13.78 0.59 -8.00
C ASN A 54 -14.01 0.59 -6.49
N ILE A 55 -14.00 1.76 -5.83
CA ILE A 55 -14.34 1.90 -4.40
C ILE A 55 -15.77 1.43 -4.15
N ASP A 56 -16.74 1.88 -4.96
CA ASP A 56 -18.15 1.48 -4.83
C ASP A 56 -18.31 -0.03 -5.01
N LYS A 57 -17.57 -0.60 -5.97
CA LYS A 57 -17.57 -2.04 -6.20
C LYS A 57 -17.10 -2.80 -4.96
N ILE A 58 -15.97 -2.40 -4.34
CA ILE A 58 -15.49 -3.05 -3.10
C ILE A 58 -16.52 -2.95 -1.99
N LYS A 59 -17.08 -1.75 -1.76
CA LYS A 59 -18.09 -1.53 -0.73
C LYS A 59 -19.34 -2.39 -0.92
N SER A 60 -19.63 -2.79 -2.16
CA SER A 60 -20.72 -3.72 -2.46
C SER A 60 -20.39 -5.20 -2.17
N LEU A 61 -19.10 -5.54 -2.08
CA LEU A 61 -18.61 -6.91 -1.91
C LEU A 61 -18.25 -7.25 -0.45
N THR A 62 -17.81 -6.26 0.33
CA THR A 62 -17.30 -6.49 1.69
C THR A 62 -17.26 -5.19 2.51
N ASP A 63 -17.41 -5.35 3.83
CA ASP A 63 -17.17 -4.29 4.84
C ASP A 63 -15.75 -4.32 5.41
N LYS A 64 -14.91 -5.23 4.92
CA LYS A 64 -13.51 -5.36 5.37
C LYS A 64 -12.64 -4.22 4.86
N PRO A 65 -11.52 -3.90 5.54
CA PRO A 65 -10.59 -2.86 5.11
C PRO A 65 -10.04 -3.12 3.71
N PHE A 66 -9.87 -2.05 2.95
CA PHE A 66 -9.19 -2.04 1.66
C PHE A 66 -8.36 -0.75 1.52
N GLY A 67 -7.46 -0.74 0.56
CA GLY A 67 -6.61 0.41 0.28
C GLY A 67 -6.75 0.95 -1.14
N VAL A 68 -6.22 2.14 -1.35
CA VAL A 68 -6.03 2.75 -2.67
C VAL A 68 -4.57 3.13 -2.84
N ASN A 69 -3.95 2.70 -3.95
CA ASN A 69 -2.61 3.13 -4.29
C ASN A 69 -2.65 4.42 -5.11
N ILE A 70 -2.00 5.46 -4.60
CA ILE A 70 -1.91 6.77 -5.24
C ILE A 70 -0.53 6.92 -5.88
N MET A 71 -0.50 7.08 -7.20
CA MET A 71 0.71 7.44 -7.92
C MET A 71 0.91 8.97 -7.83
N LEU A 72 1.91 9.41 -7.07
CA LEU A 72 2.08 10.84 -6.76
C LEU A 72 2.54 11.71 -7.94
N LEU A 73 2.94 11.09 -9.06
CA LEU A 73 3.22 11.76 -10.33
C LEU A 73 2.01 11.83 -11.26
N SER A 74 0.87 11.27 -10.86
CA SER A 74 -0.37 11.31 -11.65
C SER A 74 -0.87 12.75 -11.77
N PRO A 75 -1.38 13.17 -12.95
CA PRO A 75 -2.06 14.46 -13.09
C PRO A 75 -3.35 14.55 -12.26
N PHE A 76 -3.91 13.41 -11.85
CA PHE A 76 -5.15 13.31 -11.06
C PHE A 76 -4.90 13.17 -9.54
N VAL A 77 -3.65 13.36 -9.08
CA VAL A 77 -3.29 13.08 -7.69
C VAL A 77 -4.16 13.84 -6.68
N GLU A 78 -4.47 15.13 -6.91
CA GLU A 78 -5.31 15.92 -5.99
C GLU A 78 -6.74 15.36 -5.94
N ASP A 79 -7.32 15.06 -7.10
CA ASP A 79 -8.67 14.50 -7.21
C ASP A 79 -8.78 13.16 -6.49
N ILE A 80 -7.73 12.30 -6.58
CA ILE A 80 -7.72 11.02 -5.88
C ILE A 80 -7.50 11.18 -4.39
N VAL A 81 -6.69 12.15 -3.95
CA VAL A 81 -6.54 12.47 -2.52
C VAL A 81 -7.86 12.93 -1.93
N ASP A 82 -8.58 13.83 -2.60
CA ASP A 82 -9.90 14.28 -2.17
C ASP A 82 -10.88 13.10 -2.11
N LEU A 83 -10.91 12.28 -3.16
CA LEU A 83 -11.80 11.12 -3.25
C LEU A 83 -11.60 10.12 -2.10
N VAL A 84 -10.37 9.72 -1.79
CA VAL A 84 -10.14 8.73 -0.74
C VAL A 84 -10.56 9.25 0.64
N ILE A 85 -10.45 10.56 0.86
CA ILE A 85 -10.93 11.22 2.09
C ILE A 85 -12.46 11.23 2.11
N GLU A 86 -13.11 11.71 1.04
CA GLU A 86 -14.56 11.75 0.88
C GLU A 86 -15.21 10.37 1.06
N GLU A 87 -14.58 9.34 0.49
CA GLU A 87 -15.08 7.97 0.54
C GLU A 87 -14.75 7.21 1.84
N GLY A 88 -13.97 7.81 2.75
CA GLY A 88 -13.61 7.22 4.03
C GLY A 88 -12.71 5.97 3.88
N VAL A 89 -11.87 5.92 2.84
CA VAL A 89 -10.88 4.85 2.64
C VAL A 89 -9.95 4.81 3.84
N LYS A 90 -9.64 3.60 4.34
CA LYS A 90 -8.86 3.45 5.58
C LYS A 90 -7.36 3.36 5.35
N VAL A 91 -6.94 2.95 4.18
CA VAL A 91 -5.51 2.73 3.87
C VAL A 91 -5.16 3.36 2.53
N VAL A 92 -4.10 4.13 2.50
CA VAL A 92 -3.50 4.66 1.27
C VAL A 92 -2.07 4.17 1.17
N THR A 93 -1.74 3.57 0.03
CA THR A 93 -0.35 3.34 -0.35
C THR A 93 0.07 4.40 -1.36
N THR A 94 1.34 4.83 -1.34
CA THR A 94 1.82 5.84 -2.28
C THR A 94 3.08 5.38 -2.97
N GLY A 95 3.18 5.65 -4.26
CA GLY A 95 4.36 5.40 -5.08
C GLY A 95 4.74 6.60 -5.94
N ALA A 96 5.93 6.54 -6.54
CA ALA A 96 6.42 7.51 -7.51
C ALA A 96 6.37 8.97 -6.99
N GLY A 97 6.89 9.24 -5.77
CA GLY A 97 6.93 10.59 -5.23
C GLY A 97 7.07 10.69 -3.73
N ASN A 98 6.80 11.89 -3.19
CA ASN A 98 6.87 12.18 -1.76
C ASN A 98 5.48 12.59 -1.25
N PRO A 99 4.86 11.82 -0.33
CA PRO A 99 3.53 12.11 0.17
C PRO A 99 3.47 13.23 1.22
N SER A 100 4.60 13.86 1.59
CA SER A 100 4.69 14.80 2.73
C SER A 100 3.59 15.85 2.77
N LYS A 101 3.21 16.41 1.61
CA LYS A 101 2.18 17.47 1.55
C LYS A 101 0.77 16.99 1.85
N TYR A 102 0.55 15.66 1.81
CA TYR A 102 -0.77 15.06 2.05
C TYR A 102 -0.89 14.40 3.43
N MET A 103 0.24 14.18 4.14
CA MET A 103 0.26 13.40 5.38
C MET A 103 -0.75 13.92 6.41
N THR A 104 -0.74 15.24 6.68
CA THR A 104 -1.69 15.85 7.63
C THR A 104 -3.14 15.59 7.21
N ARG A 105 -3.47 15.80 5.94
CA ARG A 105 -4.84 15.58 5.43
C ARG A 105 -5.29 14.13 5.60
N PHE A 106 -4.41 13.17 5.32
CA PHE A 106 -4.70 11.74 5.49
C PHE A 106 -4.90 11.39 6.96
N HIS A 107 -4.00 11.84 7.85
CA HIS A 107 -4.10 11.54 9.28
C HIS A 107 -5.33 12.20 9.92
N ASP A 108 -5.65 13.45 9.56
CA ASP A 108 -6.87 14.13 10.04
C ASP A 108 -8.15 13.39 9.61
N ALA A 109 -8.11 12.70 8.47
CA ALA A 109 -9.20 11.84 7.99
C ALA A 109 -9.16 10.41 8.57
N GLY A 110 -8.19 10.08 9.44
CA GLY A 110 -8.02 8.75 10.01
C GLY A 110 -7.58 7.68 9.00
N ILE A 111 -6.81 8.08 8.00
CA ILE A 111 -6.26 7.21 6.95
C ILE A 111 -4.85 6.79 7.31
N THR A 112 -4.59 5.49 7.31
CA THR A 112 -3.25 4.90 7.45
C THR A 112 -2.47 5.07 6.15
N VAL A 113 -1.26 5.64 6.23
CA VAL A 113 -0.42 5.95 5.05
C VAL A 113 0.81 5.05 4.99
N ILE A 114 0.92 4.29 3.90
CA ILE A 114 1.96 3.27 3.71
C ILE A 114 2.71 3.52 2.38
N PRO A 115 3.78 4.34 2.38
CA PRO A 115 4.56 4.60 1.17
C PRO A 115 5.35 3.38 0.69
N VAL A 116 5.47 3.22 -0.63
CA VAL A 116 6.39 2.26 -1.26
C VAL A 116 7.78 2.87 -1.32
N VAL A 117 8.79 2.10 -0.88
CA VAL A 117 10.17 2.58 -0.75
C VAL A 117 11.16 1.62 -1.41
N PRO A 118 12.03 2.11 -2.31
CA PRO A 118 13.08 1.31 -2.98
C PRO A 118 14.45 1.39 -2.28
N SER A 119 14.54 2.02 -1.10
CA SER A 119 15.81 2.20 -0.40
C SER A 119 15.62 2.49 1.09
N VAL A 120 16.66 2.18 1.87
CA VAL A 120 16.73 2.50 3.31
C VAL A 120 16.63 4.01 3.56
N ALA A 121 17.29 4.83 2.73
CA ALA A 121 17.26 6.27 2.88
C ALA A 121 15.84 6.83 2.75
N LEU A 122 15.06 6.31 1.77
CA LEU A 122 13.67 6.72 1.61
C LEU A 122 12.79 6.19 2.73
N ALA A 123 13.00 4.95 3.19
CA ALA A 123 12.27 4.39 4.33
C ALA A 123 12.39 5.27 5.59
N LYS A 124 13.62 5.64 5.96
CA LYS A 124 13.88 6.56 7.08
C LYS A 124 13.22 7.93 6.90
N ARG A 125 13.21 8.42 5.65
CA ARG A 125 12.54 9.70 5.35
C ARG A 125 11.02 9.58 5.51
N MET A 126 10.41 8.47 5.07
CA MET A 126 8.98 8.22 5.22
C MET A 126 8.60 8.10 6.69
N GLU A 127 9.36 7.35 7.48
CA GLU A 127 9.17 7.28 8.94
C GLU A 127 9.22 8.67 9.58
N LYS A 128 10.22 9.49 9.22
CA LYS A 128 10.38 10.86 9.77
C LYS A 128 9.20 11.79 9.45
N ILE A 129 8.54 11.62 8.31
CA ILE A 129 7.36 12.42 7.95
C ILE A 129 6.05 11.84 8.47
N GLY A 130 6.11 10.76 9.26
CA GLY A 130 4.96 10.20 9.96
C GLY A 130 4.24 9.07 9.21
N ALA A 131 4.91 8.36 8.29
CA ALA A 131 4.32 7.16 7.69
C ALA A 131 4.04 6.11 8.76
N ASP A 132 2.88 5.44 8.66
CA ASP A 132 2.43 4.45 9.64
C ASP A 132 3.12 3.08 9.45
N ALA A 133 3.50 2.78 8.22
CA ALA A 133 4.30 1.64 7.80
C ALA A 133 4.97 1.96 6.47
N VAL A 134 5.84 1.08 5.96
CA VAL A 134 6.41 1.18 4.61
C VAL A 134 6.35 -0.15 3.88
N ILE A 135 6.18 -0.10 2.55
CA ILE A 135 6.34 -1.26 1.66
C ILE A 135 7.75 -1.18 1.07
N ALA A 136 8.63 -2.10 1.48
CA ALA A 136 9.96 -2.25 0.88
C ALA A 136 9.83 -3.11 -0.39
N GLU A 137 9.86 -2.46 -1.56
CA GLU A 137 9.64 -3.11 -2.84
C GLU A 137 10.95 -3.29 -3.61
N GLY A 138 11.35 -4.55 -3.79
CA GLY A 138 12.53 -4.93 -4.56
C GLY A 138 12.28 -4.87 -6.07
N MET A 139 13.38 -5.03 -6.84
CA MET A 139 13.34 -4.96 -8.30
C MET A 139 12.63 -6.14 -8.98
N GLU A 140 12.27 -7.18 -8.24
CA GLU A 140 11.48 -8.32 -8.73
C GLU A 140 9.97 -7.99 -8.82
N ALA A 141 9.63 -6.69 -8.75
CA ALA A 141 8.29 -6.14 -8.92
C ALA A 141 8.12 -5.49 -10.30
N GLY A 142 6.91 -5.00 -10.58
CA GLY A 142 6.58 -4.24 -11.80
C GLY A 142 6.47 -2.74 -11.54
N GLY A 143 6.38 -1.97 -12.63
CA GLY A 143 6.17 -0.51 -12.56
C GLY A 143 7.44 0.31 -12.27
N HIS A 144 7.37 1.27 -11.37
CA HIS A 144 8.48 2.16 -11.00
C HIS A 144 9.33 1.53 -9.89
N ILE A 145 10.22 0.63 -10.27
CA ILE A 145 11.05 -0.14 -9.34
C ILE A 145 12.39 0.54 -9.02
N GLY A 146 12.97 0.15 -7.87
CA GLY A 146 14.34 0.50 -7.49
C GLY A 146 15.39 -0.41 -8.13
N LYS A 147 16.61 -0.38 -7.57
CA LYS A 147 17.77 -1.16 -8.08
C LYS A 147 18.19 -2.30 -7.15
N LEU A 148 17.55 -2.43 -5.99
CA LEU A 148 17.90 -3.46 -5.01
C LEU A 148 16.93 -4.65 -5.13
N THR A 149 17.46 -5.85 -4.95
CA THR A 149 16.67 -7.08 -4.86
C THR A 149 15.87 -7.11 -3.56
N THR A 150 14.75 -7.80 -3.56
CA THR A 150 13.81 -7.85 -2.44
C THR A 150 14.47 -8.31 -1.14
N MET A 151 15.18 -9.44 -1.16
CA MET A 151 15.84 -9.99 0.03
C MET A 151 16.84 -8.99 0.66
N THR A 152 17.65 -8.33 -0.18
CA THR A 152 18.63 -7.35 0.28
C THR A 152 17.94 -6.09 0.84
N LEU A 153 16.94 -5.59 0.13
CA LEU A 153 16.23 -4.35 0.51
C LEU A 153 15.44 -4.53 1.81
N VAL A 154 14.57 -5.55 1.86
CA VAL A 154 13.66 -5.79 2.97
C VAL A 154 14.43 -5.93 4.29
N ARG A 155 15.48 -6.76 4.31
CA ARG A 155 16.31 -6.96 5.50
C ARG A 155 16.96 -5.67 5.99
N GLN A 156 17.46 -4.84 5.08
CA GLN A 156 18.09 -3.57 5.43
C GLN A 156 17.08 -2.54 5.92
N VAL A 157 15.91 -2.45 5.27
CA VAL A 157 14.85 -1.53 5.69
C VAL A 157 14.32 -1.94 7.06
N ALA A 158 14.01 -3.23 7.27
CA ALA A 158 13.51 -3.73 8.55
C ALA A 158 14.47 -3.47 9.74
N ALA A 159 15.78 -3.46 9.48
CA ALA A 159 16.78 -3.13 10.50
C ALA A 159 16.96 -1.61 10.72
N ALA A 160 16.42 -0.76 9.84
CA ALA A 160 16.72 0.67 9.80
C ALA A 160 15.59 1.58 10.26
N VAL A 161 14.34 1.08 10.35
CA VAL A 161 13.16 1.82 10.78
C VAL A 161 12.44 1.09 11.92
N SER A 162 11.66 1.82 12.70
CA SER A 162 10.89 1.28 13.83
C SER A 162 9.42 1.00 13.46
N ILE A 163 8.92 1.61 12.40
CA ILE A 163 7.58 1.34 11.86
C ILE A 163 7.51 -0.03 11.17
N PRO A 164 6.31 -0.63 11.03
CA PRO A 164 6.15 -1.89 10.30
C PRO A 164 6.68 -1.84 8.87
N VAL A 165 7.30 -2.94 8.42
CA VAL A 165 7.80 -3.09 7.05
C VAL A 165 7.06 -4.23 6.38
N ILE A 166 6.51 -3.97 5.20
CA ILE A 166 5.87 -4.95 4.34
C ILE A 166 6.84 -5.31 3.21
N ALA A 167 7.15 -6.59 3.06
CA ALA A 167 8.00 -7.08 1.97
C ALA A 167 7.18 -7.13 0.67
N ALA A 168 7.76 -6.63 -0.43
CA ALA A 168 7.16 -6.70 -1.76
C ALA A 168 8.24 -6.93 -2.83
N GLY A 169 7.85 -7.64 -3.89
CA GLY A 169 8.70 -8.02 -5.01
C GLY A 169 9.00 -9.53 -5.00
N GLY A 170 8.50 -10.24 -6.01
CA GLY A 170 8.75 -11.68 -6.21
C GLY A 170 8.07 -12.62 -5.21
N ILE A 171 7.15 -12.15 -4.38
CA ILE A 171 6.43 -12.98 -3.40
C ILE A 171 5.12 -13.45 -4.04
N ALA A 172 5.07 -14.71 -4.47
CA ALA A 172 3.95 -15.25 -5.25
C ALA A 172 3.25 -16.45 -4.59
N ASP A 173 3.80 -17.03 -3.54
CA ASP A 173 3.31 -18.23 -2.87
C ASP A 173 3.58 -18.23 -1.37
N GLY A 174 3.16 -19.30 -0.69
CA GLY A 174 3.34 -19.45 0.76
C GLY A 174 4.80 -19.55 1.20
N GLU A 175 5.68 -20.08 0.36
CA GLU A 175 7.12 -20.18 0.64
C GLU A 175 7.76 -18.78 0.60
N GLY A 176 7.40 -17.97 -0.41
CA GLY A 176 7.80 -16.57 -0.49
C GLY A 176 7.29 -15.73 0.67
N VAL A 177 6.05 -15.95 1.12
CA VAL A 177 5.51 -15.30 2.33
C VAL A 177 6.30 -15.70 3.57
N ALA A 178 6.60 -17.00 3.75
CA ALA A 178 7.42 -17.47 4.87
C ALA A 178 8.83 -16.84 4.86
N ALA A 179 9.46 -16.75 3.68
CA ALA A 179 10.75 -16.08 3.52
C ALA A 179 10.67 -14.60 3.92
N GLY A 180 9.61 -13.88 3.52
CA GLY A 180 9.38 -12.49 3.91
C GLY A 180 9.31 -12.29 5.44
N PHE A 181 8.72 -13.24 6.17
CA PHE A 181 8.67 -13.19 7.64
C PHE A 181 10.03 -13.44 8.32
N MET A 182 10.97 -14.08 7.63
CA MET A 182 12.31 -14.34 8.17
C MET A 182 13.25 -13.14 8.00
N LEU A 183 12.91 -12.17 7.17
CA LEU A 183 13.70 -10.96 6.91
C LEU A 183 13.42 -9.84 7.91
#